data_4d43241d81030488558a91a4c84e2fca
#
_entry.id   4d43241d81030488558a91a4c84e2fca
#
_cell.length_a   1.000
_cell.length_b   1.000
_cell.length_c   1.000
_cell.angle_alpha   90.00
_cell.angle_beta   90.00
_cell.angle_gamma   90.00
#
_symmetry.space_group_name_H-M   'P 1'
#
loop_
_entity.id
_entity.type
_entity.pdbx_description
1 polymer ?
#
loop_
_entity_poly.entity_id
_entity_poly.type
_entity_poly.pdbx_seq_one_letter_code
_entity_poly.pdbx_strand_id
1 'polypeptide(L)'
;VVEKPSSWSHLLIGYGEDAHRLAEGRELWLGGVQIESDRGAVAHSDGDVLLHAISDALLSAFALGDIGSYFPDNDPKWKGLESRIILELVLQKVRDSGYRLSQLSAVVVLDWPRLGPHRAAIQQQLALLTGLPEKRVGLTFKTSEGLAPEHAQCRAVVYLEPLEKQGDS
;
A
#
# COMPACT_ATOMS: atom_id res chain seq x y z
N VAL A 1 18.30 22.00 31.04
CA VAL A 1 17.10 21.16 31.18
C VAL A 1 16.90 20.47 29.85
N VAL A 2 17.20 19.17 29.78
CA VAL A 2 16.91 18.37 28.58
C VAL A 2 15.41 18.10 28.60
N GLU A 3 14.64 18.73 27.70
CA GLU A 3 13.23 18.42 27.54
C GLU A 3 13.10 16.92 27.21
N LYS A 4 12.31 16.20 28.00
CA LYS A 4 11.91 14.84 27.64
C LYS A 4 11.18 14.94 26.28
N PRO A 5 11.59 14.18 25.27
CA PRO A 5 10.87 14.17 23.99
C PRO A 5 9.40 13.89 24.24
N SER A 6 8.52 14.65 23.62
CA SER A 6 7.07 14.41 23.69
C SER A 6 6.79 12.97 23.27
N SER A 7 5.74 12.34 23.80
CA SER A 7 5.34 10.97 23.43
C SER A 7 5.12 10.78 21.92
N TRP A 8 4.96 11.87 21.18
CA TRP A 8 4.77 11.92 19.72
C TRP A 8 6.07 11.88 18.92
N SER A 9 7.24 12.11 19.53
CA SER A 9 8.55 12.18 18.84
C SER A 9 9.05 10.86 18.26
N HIS A 10 8.36 9.75 18.56
CA HIS A 10 8.71 8.41 18.06
C HIS A 10 7.75 7.88 17.00
N LEU A 11 6.73 8.67 16.64
CA LEU A 11 5.72 8.26 15.68
C LEU A 11 6.14 8.69 14.28
N LEU A 12 6.00 7.79 13.31
CA LEU A 12 6.30 8.07 11.92
C LEU A 12 5.02 8.04 11.09
N ILE A 13 4.95 8.97 10.15
CA ILE A 13 3.89 9.03 9.15
C ILE A 13 4.55 8.92 7.79
N GLY A 14 4.00 8.05 6.94
CA GLY A 14 4.39 7.93 5.55
C GLY A 14 3.23 8.22 4.61
N TYR A 15 3.54 8.80 3.46
CA TYR A 15 2.65 9.01 2.34
C TYR A 15 3.23 8.36 1.10
N GLY A 16 2.37 7.67 0.35
CA GLY A 16 2.72 7.09 -0.94
C GLY A 16 1.56 7.19 -1.91
N GLU A 17 1.88 7.23 -3.19
CA GLU A 17 0.87 7.15 -4.25
C GLU A 17 1.41 6.34 -5.42
N ASP A 18 0.50 5.70 -6.15
CA ASP A 18 0.80 5.00 -7.37
C ASP A 18 -0.36 5.13 -8.35
N ALA A 19 -0.05 5.00 -9.62
CA ALA A 19 -1.02 5.11 -10.69
C ALA A 19 -0.63 4.24 -11.88
N HIS A 20 -1.63 3.51 -12.41
CA HIS A 20 -1.46 2.69 -13.60
C HIS A 20 -2.50 3.02 -14.66
N ARG A 21 -2.07 2.99 -15.90
CA ARG A 21 -2.97 2.93 -17.04
C ARG A 21 -3.64 1.56 -17.07
N LEU A 22 -4.93 1.54 -17.41
CA LEU A 22 -5.70 0.32 -17.62
C LEU A 22 -5.80 -0.02 -19.10
N ALA A 23 -5.75 -1.33 -19.41
CA ALA A 23 -5.96 -1.84 -20.76
C ALA A 23 -6.81 -3.11 -20.74
N GLU A 24 -7.49 -3.38 -21.86
CA GLU A 24 -8.29 -4.58 -22.04
C GLU A 24 -7.43 -5.85 -21.98
N GLY A 25 -8.04 -6.95 -21.51
CA GLY A 25 -7.38 -8.25 -21.43
C GLY A 25 -6.30 -8.36 -20.36
N ARG A 26 -6.25 -7.42 -19.43
CA ARG A 26 -5.40 -7.45 -18.25
C ARG A 26 -6.22 -7.75 -17.00
N GLU A 27 -5.61 -8.44 -16.04
CA GLU A 27 -6.21 -8.64 -14.73
C GLU A 27 -6.17 -7.35 -13.90
N LEU A 28 -7.20 -7.14 -13.10
CA LEU A 28 -7.26 -6.04 -12.14
C LEU A 28 -7.07 -6.60 -10.73
N TRP A 29 -6.00 -6.18 -10.08
CA TRP A 29 -5.68 -6.51 -8.70
C TRP A 29 -5.74 -5.26 -7.82
N LEU A 30 -6.39 -5.36 -6.66
CA LEU A 30 -6.48 -4.26 -5.68
C LEU A 30 -6.41 -4.81 -4.26
N GLY A 31 -5.34 -4.45 -3.55
CA GLY A 31 -5.12 -4.89 -2.17
C GLY A 31 -4.93 -6.41 -2.05
N GLY A 32 -4.36 -7.06 -3.06
CA GLY A 32 -4.18 -8.51 -3.13
C GLY A 32 -5.44 -9.28 -3.47
N VAL A 33 -6.51 -8.61 -3.91
CA VAL A 33 -7.77 -9.21 -4.36
C VAL A 33 -7.93 -9.01 -5.85
N GLN A 34 -8.19 -10.10 -6.58
CA GLN A 34 -8.54 -10.02 -7.99
C GLN A 34 -9.98 -9.51 -8.14
N ILE A 35 -10.15 -8.47 -8.93
CA ILE A 35 -11.43 -7.84 -9.19
C ILE A 35 -11.88 -8.22 -10.60
N GLU A 36 -13.10 -8.70 -10.73
CA GLU A 36 -13.67 -8.99 -12.05
C GLU A 36 -13.80 -7.69 -12.86
N SER A 37 -13.08 -7.64 -14.00
CA SER A 37 -13.01 -6.47 -14.86
C SER A 37 -12.58 -6.89 -16.27
N ASP A 38 -13.06 -6.17 -17.28
CA ASP A 38 -12.60 -6.29 -18.68
C ASP A 38 -11.23 -5.59 -18.90
N ARG A 39 -10.80 -4.77 -17.94
CA ARG A 39 -9.56 -4.01 -17.98
C ARG A 39 -8.77 -4.17 -16.68
N GLY A 40 -7.45 -4.19 -16.80
CA GLY A 40 -6.53 -4.23 -15.66
C GLY A 40 -5.27 -3.43 -15.93
N ALA A 41 -4.40 -3.37 -14.94
CA ALA A 41 -3.23 -2.50 -14.96
C ALA A 41 -2.20 -2.91 -16.02
N VAL A 42 -1.65 -1.91 -16.73
CA VAL A 42 -0.47 -2.06 -17.57
C VAL A 42 0.76 -1.86 -16.69
N ALA A 43 1.32 -2.95 -16.19
CA ALA A 43 2.47 -2.95 -15.30
C ALA A 43 3.41 -4.13 -15.59
N HIS A 44 4.61 -4.10 -15.02
CA HIS A 44 5.57 -5.20 -15.06
C HIS A 44 5.32 -6.25 -13.96
N SER A 45 4.58 -5.88 -12.91
CA SER A 45 4.04 -6.72 -11.84
C SER A 45 2.57 -7.08 -12.12
N ASP A 46 1.82 -7.51 -11.11
CA ASP A 46 0.36 -7.63 -11.16
C ASP A 46 -0.37 -6.27 -11.20
N GLY A 47 0.36 -5.16 -11.02
CA GLY A 47 -0.14 -3.79 -11.13
C GLY A 47 -1.11 -3.40 -10.02
N ASP A 48 -0.99 -3.98 -8.84
CA ASP A 48 -1.81 -3.62 -7.68
C ASP A 48 -1.43 -2.24 -7.14
N VAL A 49 -2.07 -1.21 -7.68
CA VAL A 49 -1.83 0.19 -7.33
C VAL A 49 -2.03 0.49 -5.84
N LEU A 50 -2.87 -0.29 -5.14
CA LEU A 50 -3.12 -0.13 -3.72
C LEU A 50 -1.95 -0.67 -2.88
N LEU A 51 -1.44 -1.86 -3.19
CA LEU A 51 -0.27 -2.42 -2.50
C LEU A 51 1.00 -1.63 -2.79
N HIS A 52 1.16 -1.09 -4.01
CA HIS A 52 2.28 -0.22 -4.37
C HIS A 52 2.26 1.08 -3.56
N ALA A 53 1.12 1.79 -3.54
CA ALA A 53 1.00 3.03 -2.77
C ALA A 53 1.23 2.82 -1.27
N ILE A 54 0.79 1.70 -0.69
CA ILE A 54 1.06 1.34 0.70
C ILE A 54 2.55 1.09 0.92
N SER A 55 3.20 0.37 0.02
CA SER A 55 4.63 0.08 0.10
C SER A 55 5.47 1.35 0.04
N ASP A 56 5.14 2.27 -0.86
CA ASP A 56 5.79 3.57 -0.95
C ASP A 56 5.54 4.43 0.29
N ALA A 57 4.33 4.41 0.84
CA ALA A 57 4.03 5.09 2.09
C ALA A 57 4.91 4.58 3.24
N LEU A 58 5.10 3.27 3.34
CA LEU A 58 5.96 2.65 4.35
C LEU A 58 7.43 3.06 4.17
N LEU A 59 7.94 3.04 2.94
CA LEU A 59 9.32 3.46 2.65
C LEU A 59 9.53 4.95 2.92
N SER A 60 8.57 5.80 2.53
CA SER A 60 8.65 7.25 2.73
C SER A 60 8.70 7.64 4.19
N ALA A 61 8.06 6.88 5.10
CA ALA A 61 8.12 7.12 6.54
C ALA A 61 9.55 7.07 7.10
N PHE A 62 10.46 6.36 6.44
CA PHE A 62 11.88 6.24 6.81
C PHE A 62 12.81 6.98 5.84
N ALA A 63 12.29 7.78 4.93
CA ALA A 63 13.07 8.46 3.88
C ALA A 63 13.92 7.47 3.03
N LEU A 64 13.38 6.28 2.74
CA LEU A 64 14.06 5.20 2.01
C LEU A 64 13.77 5.20 0.50
N GLY A 65 13.15 6.25 -0.03
CA GLY A 65 12.78 6.33 -1.45
C GLY A 65 11.47 5.60 -1.74
N ASP A 66 11.42 4.90 -2.85
CA ASP A 66 10.24 4.24 -3.42
C ASP A 66 10.51 2.77 -3.81
N ILE A 67 9.45 2.04 -4.18
CA ILE A 67 9.57 0.64 -4.62
C ILE A 67 10.42 0.50 -5.89
N GLY A 68 10.40 1.49 -6.78
CA GLY A 68 11.21 1.46 -8.02
C GLY A 68 12.71 1.42 -7.75
N SER A 69 13.16 1.99 -6.62
CA SER A 69 14.55 1.94 -6.18
C SER A 69 14.99 0.54 -5.72
N TYR A 70 14.05 -0.31 -5.25
CA TYR A 70 14.32 -1.67 -4.77
C TYR A 70 13.96 -2.75 -5.79
N PHE A 71 12.97 -2.49 -6.62
CA PHE A 71 12.38 -3.43 -7.59
C PHE A 71 12.28 -2.77 -8.97
N PRO A 72 13.43 -2.38 -9.58
CA PRO A 72 13.42 -1.65 -10.84
C PRO A 72 12.80 -2.48 -11.97
N ASP A 73 11.91 -1.85 -12.74
CA ASP A 73 11.16 -2.47 -13.84
C ASP A 73 12.05 -3.04 -14.95
N ASN A 74 13.26 -2.53 -15.10
CA ASN A 74 14.23 -2.99 -16.10
C ASN A 74 15.05 -4.21 -15.66
N ASP A 75 14.91 -4.69 -14.42
CA ASP A 75 15.58 -5.90 -13.94
C ASP A 75 14.68 -7.13 -14.17
N PRO A 76 15.09 -8.09 -15.04
CA PRO A 76 14.30 -9.29 -15.32
C PRO A 76 13.97 -10.12 -14.08
N LYS A 77 14.74 -10.00 -13.01
CA LYS A 77 14.53 -10.69 -11.73
C LYS A 77 13.16 -10.37 -11.12
N TRP A 78 12.64 -9.18 -11.38
CA TRP A 78 11.39 -8.70 -10.79
C TRP A 78 10.19 -8.76 -11.72
N LYS A 79 10.39 -9.29 -12.94
CA LYS A 79 9.31 -9.43 -13.92
C LYS A 79 8.23 -10.38 -13.41
N GLY A 80 6.99 -9.89 -13.34
CA GLY A 80 5.85 -10.68 -12.87
C GLY A 80 5.82 -10.86 -11.35
N LEU A 81 6.59 -10.07 -10.59
CA LEU A 81 6.57 -10.12 -9.14
C LEU A 81 5.19 -9.70 -8.62
N GLU A 82 4.63 -10.51 -7.74
CA GLU A 82 3.36 -10.18 -7.08
C GLU A 82 3.56 -9.02 -6.09
N SER A 83 2.69 -8.01 -6.15
CA SER A 83 2.79 -6.82 -5.28
C SER A 83 2.69 -7.14 -3.78
N ARG A 84 2.04 -8.27 -3.42
CA ARG A 84 2.02 -8.76 -2.04
C ARG A 84 3.42 -9.09 -1.52
N ILE A 85 4.31 -9.61 -2.37
CA ILE A 85 5.70 -9.92 -2.00
C ILE A 85 6.49 -8.62 -1.77
N ILE A 86 6.26 -7.61 -2.61
CA ILE A 86 6.84 -6.27 -2.42
C ILE A 86 6.44 -5.73 -1.05
N LEU A 87 5.14 -5.75 -0.74
CA LEU A 87 4.63 -5.27 0.55
C LEU A 87 5.23 -6.05 1.73
N GLU A 88 5.33 -7.36 1.63
CA GLU A 88 5.91 -8.22 2.68
C GLU A 88 7.38 -7.85 2.97
N LEU A 89 8.19 -7.66 1.92
CA LEU A 89 9.59 -7.25 2.04
C LEU A 89 9.72 -5.86 2.66
N VAL A 90 8.83 -4.92 2.29
CA VAL A 90 8.83 -3.57 2.87
C VAL A 90 8.38 -3.60 4.34
N LEU A 91 7.36 -4.38 4.69
CA LEU A 91 6.94 -4.57 6.07
C LEU A 91 8.04 -5.21 6.93
N GLN A 92 8.85 -6.11 6.34
CA GLN A 92 10.02 -6.64 7.06
C GLN A 92 11.04 -5.55 7.36
N LYS A 93 11.34 -4.65 6.40
CA LYS A 93 12.22 -3.48 6.65
C LYS A 93 11.71 -2.58 7.78
N VAL A 94 10.39 -2.37 7.86
CA VAL A 94 9.76 -1.63 8.95
C VAL A 94 10.03 -2.30 10.30
N ARG A 95 9.84 -3.62 10.40
CA ARG A 95 10.10 -4.40 11.62
C ARG A 95 11.59 -4.35 12.00
N ASP A 96 12.48 -4.52 11.03
CA ASP A 96 13.94 -4.46 11.24
C ASP A 96 14.40 -3.08 11.74
N SER A 97 13.64 -2.03 11.41
CA SER A 97 13.87 -0.67 11.91
C SER A 97 13.30 -0.42 13.32
N GLY A 98 12.73 -1.44 13.96
CA GLY A 98 12.15 -1.34 15.31
C GLY A 98 10.76 -0.71 15.36
N TYR A 99 10.02 -0.74 14.23
CA TYR A 99 8.68 -0.17 14.13
C TYR A 99 7.66 -1.21 13.66
N ARG A 100 6.40 -0.88 13.85
CA ARG A 100 5.26 -1.61 13.28
C ARG A 100 4.25 -0.66 12.67
N LEU A 101 3.54 -1.14 11.66
CA LEU A 101 2.38 -0.43 11.13
C LEU A 101 1.26 -0.44 12.18
N SER A 102 0.71 0.73 12.48
CA SER A 102 -0.34 0.91 13.47
C SER A 102 -1.68 1.29 12.85
N GLN A 103 -1.66 2.00 11.72
CA GLN A 103 -2.86 2.36 10.97
C GLN A 103 -2.54 2.61 9.50
N LEU A 104 -3.50 2.26 8.65
CA LEU A 104 -3.49 2.49 7.21
C LEU A 104 -4.76 3.24 6.80
N SER A 105 -4.62 4.25 5.96
CA SER A 105 -5.73 4.90 5.29
C SER A 105 -5.40 5.07 3.81
N ALA A 106 -6.28 4.61 2.91
CA ALA A 106 -6.06 4.71 1.48
C ALA A 106 -7.30 5.20 0.73
N VAL A 107 -7.05 5.94 -0.34
CA VAL A 107 -8.06 6.38 -1.31
C VAL A 107 -7.71 5.79 -2.66
N VAL A 108 -8.61 4.99 -3.20
CA VAL A 108 -8.50 4.44 -4.57
C VAL A 108 -9.45 5.21 -5.48
N VAL A 109 -8.93 5.71 -6.59
CA VAL A 109 -9.70 6.34 -7.66
C VAL A 109 -9.74 5.38 -8.84
N LEU A 110 -10.95 4.95 -9.19
CA LEU A 110 -11.21 4.04 -10.30
C LEU A 110 -12.65 4.26 -10.80
N ASP A 111 -12.81 4.53 -12.08
CA ASP A 111 -14.13 4.79 -12.63
C ASP A 111 -14.95 3.49 -12.79
N TRP A 112 -14.31 2.41 -13.21
CA TRP A 112 -14.93 1.12 -13.39
C TRP A 112 -13.93 -0.04 -13.23
N PRO A 113 -14.34 -1.17 -12.57
CA PRO A 113 -15.66 -1.44 -11.98
C PRO A 113 -15.90 -0.68 -10.65
N ARG A 114 -17.14 -0.67 -10.19
CA ARG A 114 -17.48 -0.09 -8.89
C ARG A 114 -16.89 -0.93 -7.75
N LEU A 115 -16.08 -0.31 -6.90
CA LEU A 115 -15.34 -1.02 -5.83
C LEU A 115 -16.14 -1.23 -4.53
N GLY A 116 -17.30 -0.61 -4.39
CA GLY A 116 -18.14 -0.76 -3.19
C GLY A 116 -18.39 -2.20 -2.78
N PRO A 117 -18.83 -3.09 -3.69
CA PRO A 117 -19.06 -4.52 -3.39
C PRO A 117 -17.81 -5.28 -2.91
N HIS A 118 -16.62 -4.84 -3.32
CA HIS A 118 -15.34 -5.51 -2.99
C HIS A 118 -14.70 -5.00 -1.70
N ARG A 119 -15.26 -3.95 -1.07
CA ARG A 119 -14.69 -3.29 0.11
C ARG A 119 -14.31 -4.28 1.21
N ALA A 120 -15.22 -5.15 1.61
CA ALA A 120 -14.99 -6.09 2.71
C ALA A 120 -13.83 -7.05 2.40
N ALA A 121 -13.81 -7.61 1.18
CA ALA A 121 -12.75 -8.53 0.76
C ALA A 121 -11.38 -7.84 0.73
N ILE A 122 -11.29 -6.63 0.17
CA ILE A 122 -10.05 -5.85 0.12
C ILE A 122 -9.59 -5.49 1.54
N GLN A 123 -10.50 -5.05 2.42
CA GLN A 123 -10.17 -4.69 3.79
C GLN A 123 -9.65 -5.88 4.60
N GLN A 124 -10.30 -7.04 4.49
CA GLN A 124 -9.86 -8.28 5.14
C GLN A 124 -8.49 -8.72 4.62
N GLN A 125 -8.28 -8.69 3.31
CA GLN A 125 -7.00 -9.07 2.71
C GLN A 125 -5.87 -8.15 3.16
N LEU A 126 -6.09 -6.83 3.17
CA LEU A 126 -5.12 -5.87 3.69
C LEU A 126 -4.83 -6.09 5.18
N ALA A 127 -5.85 -6.38 5.99
CA ALA A 127 -5.66 -6.72 7.39
C ALA A 127 -4.77 -7.94 7.58
N LEU A 128 -4.97 -9.00 6.78
CA LEU A 128 -4.12 -10.19 6.78
C LEU A 128 -2.68 -9.87 6.35
N LEU A 129 -2.49 -9.17 5.24
CA LEU A 129 -1.17 -8.85 4.70
C LEU A 129 -0.35 -7.94 5.63
N THR A 130 -1.02 -7.00 6.29
CA THR A 130 -0.35 -6.00 7.13
C THR A 130 -0.26 -6.36 8.61
N GLY A 131 -1.03 -7.36 9.05
CA GLY A 131 -1.18 -7.71 10.47
C GLY A 131 -2.03 -6.71 11.27
N LEU A 132 -2.71 -5.78 10.58
CA LEU A 132 -3.61 -4.83 11.23
C LEU A 132 -4.98 -5.46 11.52
N PRO A 133 -5.65 -5.07 12.61
CA PRO A 133 -7.08 -5.35 12.72
C PRO A 133 -7.86 -4.54 11.67
N GLU A 134 -8.93 -5.11 11.10
CA GLU A 134 -9.71 -4.48 10.02
C GLU A 134 -10.14 -3.04 10.31
N LYS A 135 -10.50 -2.76 11.57
CA LYS A 135 -10.88 -1.39 12.02
C LYS A 135 -9.78 -0.34 11.88
N ARG A 136 -8.54 -0.75 11.65
CA ARG A 136 -7.39 0.12 11.41
C ARG A 136 -6.99 0.21 9.94
N VAL A 137 -7.76 -0.41 9.05
CA VAL A 137 -7.60 -0.35 7.60
C VAL A 137 -8.72 0.52 7.03
N GLY A 138 -8.44 1.80 6.82
CA GLY A 138 -9.37 2.76 6.23
C GLY A 138 -9.31 2.71 4.70
N LEU A 139 -10.46 2.47 4.04
CA LEU A 139 -10.55 2.47 2.58
C LEU A 139 -11.64 3.45 2.12
N THR A 140 -11.28 4.30 1.17
CA THR A 140 -12.19 5.20 0.46
C THR A 140 -12.09 4.93 -1.02
N PHE A 141 -13.23 4.74 -1.68
CA PHE A 141 -13.30 4.55 -3.13
C PHE A 141 -13.95 5.77 -3.78
N LYS A 142 -13.34 6.27 -4.81
CA LYS A 142 -13.75 7.42 -5.61
C LYS A 142 -13.74 7.08 -7.08
N THR A 143 -14.43 7.87 -7.87
CA THR A 143 -14.27 7.92 -9.33
C THR A 143 -13.50 9.16 -9.72
N SER A 144 -12.98 9.18 -10.94
CA SER A 144 -12.41 10.39 -11.55
C SER A 144 -13.49 11.32 -12.13
N GLU A 145 -14.78 10.98 -11.98
CA GLU A 145 -15.92 11.66 -12.65
C GLU A 145 -15.78 11.67 -14.19
N GLY A 146 -15.17 10.61 -14.75
CA GLY A 146 -14.94 10.46 -16.19
C GLY A 146 -13.74 11.27 -16.71
N LEU A 147 -12.95 11.88 -15.85
CA LEU A 147 -11.76 12.64 -16.26
C LEU A 147 -10.59 11.72 -16.66
N ALA A 148 -10.54 10.53 -16.12
CA ALA A 148 -9.48 9.56 -16.37
C ALA A 148 -10.00 8.11 -16.36
N PRO A 149 -10.87 7.71 -17.32
CA PRO A 149 -11.57 6.42 -17.30
C PRO A 149 -10.65 5.21 -17.53
N GLU A 150 -9.46 5.43 -18.07
CA GLU A 150 -8.44 4.39 -18.31
C GLU A 150 -7.30 4.44 -17.29
N HIS A 151 -7.61 4.85 -16.05
CA HIS A 151 -6.61 5.10 -15.06
C HIS A 151 -7.07 4.58 -13.69
N ALA A 152 -6.19 3.85 -13.00
CA ALA A 152 -6.34 3.51 -11.61
C ALA A 152 -5.29 4.28 -10.81
N GLN A 153 -5.68 4.90 -9.71
CA GLN A 153 -4.78 5.63 -8.82
C GLN A 153 -5.08 5.29 -7.37
N CYS A 154 -4.04 5.21 -6.56
CA CYS A 154 -4.16 5.10 -5.11
C CYS A 154 -3.27 6.12 -4.41
N ARG A 155 -3.76 6.64 -3.30
CA ARG A 155 -3.01 7.41 -2.32
C ARG A 155 -3.16 6.74 -0.97
N ALA A 156 -2.05 6.54 -0.27
CA ALA A 156 -2.04 5.89 1.03
C ALA A 156 -1.29 6.74 2.05
N VAL A 157 -1.79 6.72 3.27
CA VAL A 157 -1.13 7.26 4.45
C VAL A 157 -0.98 6.12 5.45
N VAL A 158 0.20 5.95 5.98
CA VAL A 158 0.51 4.98 7.02
C VAL A 158 0.97 5.68 8.28
N TYR A 159 0.63 5.08 9.40
CA TYR A 159 1.03 5.50 10.71
C TYR A 159 1.80 4.36 11.38
N LEU A 160 3.01 4.66 11.82
CA LEU A 160 3.93 3.69 12.40
C LEU A 160 4.25 4.07 13.84
N GLU A 161 4.34 3.07 14.69
CA GLU A 161 4.73 3.21 16.08
C GLU A 161 5.92 2.31 16.38
N PRO A 162 6.78 2.68 17.35
CA PRO A 162 7.87 1.83 17.80
C PRO A 162 7.36 0.49 18.31
N LEU A 163 8.11 -0.57 18.04
CA LEU A 163 7.90 -1.83 18.75
C LEU A 163 8.20 -1.61 20.23
N GLU A 164 7.31 -2.09 21.09
CA GLU A 164 7.57 -2.09 22.54
C GLU A 164 8.86 -2.88 22.79
N LYS A 165 9.83 -2.26 23.47
CA LYS A 165 10.97 -3.00 23.98
C LYS A 165 10.41 -4.04 24.94
N GLN A 166 10.62 -5.32 24.64
CA GLN A 166 10.38 -6.36 25.64
C GLN A 166 11.21 -5.96 26.86
N GLY A 167 10.52 -5.57 27.94
CA GLY A 167 11.16 -5.20 29.18
C GLY A 167 11.95 -6.40 29.69
N ASP A 168 13.22 -6.18 29.97
CA ASP A 168 14.01 -7.10 30.82
C ASP A 168 13.24 -7.27 32.13
N SER A 169 12.63 -8.44 32.27
CA SER A 169 11.98 -8.90 33.52
C SER A 169 13.02 -9.43 34.48
#